data_f8326add050271bcafc56c605decd2cb
#
_entry.id   f8326add050271bcafc56c605decd2cb
#
_cell.length_a   1.000
_cell.length_b   1.000
_cell.length_c   1.000
_cell.angle_alpha   90.00
_cell.angle_beta   90.00
_cell.angle_gamma   90.00
#
_symmetry.space_group_name_H-M   'P 1'
#
loop_
_entity.id
_entity.type
_entity.pdbx_description
1 polymer ?
#
loop_
_entity_poly.entity_id
_entity_poly.type
_entity_poly.pdbx_seq_one_letter_code
_entity_poly.pdbx_strand_id
1 'polypeptide(L)'
;MSQTKYIFVTGGVTSSLGKGIIAASLAKLLQARGYRTTIQKLDPYINVDPGTLNPYEHGECYVTDDGAETDLDLGHYERFLNTTTSQANNVTTGRIYQSVIEKERRGEFLGKTVQVVPHITNEIKERIQILGKSGDYDIVITEIGGTVGDIESLPYIEAVRQLLWELGDNNGIVIHLTLVPYLSAAGELKTKPTQHSVKTLMESGIKADILVCRTEHEISDEIKHKLALFCNVKREAVIQSIDASTIYDVPILMQQEGLDTVTLQRLGLPDTTRPNLDQWNQFLNKHKNPKHEVTIGLVGKYVELQDSYKSILESFIHAGAVNEVKVNVRSIHSEHINDKNFESKLKGLNGILVAPGFGERGIEGKIRAVQYARENNIPFLGICLGMQMAVIEFSRNVLGYKDATSTEMQESTEHPVINLMEAQKNITNKGGTMRLGSWDCTLKKGSLASEIYHGAAEISERHRHRYEFNNDYKEEIEKAGMIASGVNKDTGLVEIVEIPKHPWFIGVQYHPEYKSTVLNPHPLFVGFVKAALDHKI
;
A
#
# COMPACT_ATOMS: atom_id res chain seq x y z
N MET A 1 -28.40 17.27 4.75
CA MET A 1 -27.44 16.22 4.36
C MET A 1 -27.76 14.99 5.19
N SER A 2 -27.76 13.78 4.62
CA SER A 2 -27.91 12.56 5.40
C SER A 2 -26.70 12.40 6.31
N GLN A 3 -26.92 11.88 7.53
CA GLN A 3 -25.84 11.63 8.48
C GLN A 3 -24.92 10.54 7.92
N THR A 4 -23.60 10.75 7.97
CA THR A 4 -22.59 9.75 7.57
C THR A 4 -22.75 8.48 8.39
N LYS A 5 -22.70 7.32 7.73
CA LYS A 5 -22.77 5.99 8.34
C LYS A 5 -21.38 5.43 8.61
N TYR A 6 -21.25 4.64 9.67
CA TYR A 6 -19.97 4.07 10.08
C TYR A 6 -20.02 2.53 10.07
N ILE A 7 -18.99 1.91 9.54
CA ILE A 7 -18.80 0.46 9.55
C ILE A 7 -17.47 0.16 10.24
N PHE A 8 -17.52 -0.61 11.32
CA PHE A 8 -16.32 -1.02 12.05
C PHE A 8 -15.97 -2.46 11.69
N VAL A 9 -14.79 -2.68 11.13
CA VAL A 9 -14.30 -3.99 10.75
C VAL A 9 -13.31 -4.47 11.81
N THR A 10 -13.70 -5.50 12.56
CA THR A 10 -12.89 -6.14 13.60
C THR A 10 -12.50 -7.55 13.19
N GLY A 11 -11.49 -8.13 13.82
CA GLY A 11 -11.10 -9.52 13.55
C GLY A 11 -10.71 -10.25 14.82
N GLY A 12 -10.89 -11.56 14.81
CA GLY A 12 -10.53 -12.42 15.91
C GLY A 12 -9.94 -13.75 15.45
N VAL A 13 -9.62 -14.62 16.39
CA VAL A 13 -8.96 -15.92 16.21
C VAL A 13 -7.47 -15.81 15.87
N THR A 14 -7.09 -15.09 14.81
CA THR A 14 -5.68 -14.92 14.39
C THR A 14 -5.52 -13.64 13.58
N SER A 15 -4.28 -13.18 13.43
CA SER A 15 -3.89 -12.13 12.50
C SER A 15 -4.01 -12.61 11.04
N SER A 16 -3.88 -11.69 10.08
CA SER A 16 -3.83 -11.99 8.63
C SER A 16 -5.08 -12.69 8.07
N LEU A 17 -6.24 -12.50 8.69
CA LEU A 17 -7.54 -12.99 8.17
C LEU A 17 -8.02 -12.23 6.91
N GLY A 18 -7.38 -11.09 6.58
CA GLY A 18 -7.74 -10.28 5.43
C GLY A 18 -8.77 -9.19 5.72
N LYS A 19 -8.78 -8.61 6.94
CA LYS A 19 -9.65 -7.46 7.29
C LYS A 19 -9.57 -6.34 6.27
N GLY A 20 -8.35 -5.91 5.89
CA GLY A 20 -8.13 -4.86 4.91
C GLY A 20 -8.73 -5.17 3.54
N ILE A 21 -8.60 -6.40 3.07
CA ILE A 21 -9.16 -6.84 1.79
C ILE A 21 -10.69 -6.90 1.84
N ILE A 22 -11.28 -7.35 2.95
CA ILE A 22 -12.74 -7.35 3.13
C ILE A 22 -13.27 -5.92 3.22
N ALA A 23 -12.60 -5.03 3.97
CA ALA A 23 -12.96 -3.62 4.05
C ALA A 23 -12.90 -2.94 2.68
N ALA A 24 -11.80 -3.15 1.92
CA ALA A 24 -11.62 -2.63 0.57
C ALA A 24 -12.65 -3.18 -0.42
N SER A 25 -12.97 -4.48 -0.33
CA SER A 25 -13.98 -5.14 -1.17
C SER A 25 -15.37 -4.59 -0.90
N LEU A 26 -15.77 -4.45 0.37
CA LEU A 26 -17.04 -3.84 0.74
C LEU A 26 -17.13 -2.39 0.27
N ALA A 27 -16.09 -1.59 0.51
CA ALA A 27 -16.04 -0.21 0.06
C ALA A 27 -16.19 -0.11 -1.47
N LYS A 28 -15.53 -1.01 -2.23
CA LYS A 28 -15.68 -1.10 -3.68
C LYS A 28 -17.10 -1.43 -4.11
N LEU A 29 -17.76 -2.36 -3.46
CA LEU A 29 -19.15 -2.71 -3.73
C LEU A 29 -20.10 -1.55 -3.44
N LEU A 30 -19.93 -0.86 -2.32
CA LEU A 30 -20.73 0.31 -1.94
C LEU A 30 -20.47 1.49 -2.92
N GLN A 31 -19.22 1.73 -3.31
CA GLN A 31 -18.87 2.71 -4.34
C GLN A 31 -19.54 2.38 -5.68
N ALA A 32 -19.52 1.10 -6.08
CA ALA A 32 -20.16 0.63 -7.31
C ALA A 32 -21.69 0.75 -7.30
N ARG A 33 -22.29 0.90 -6.12
CA ARG A 33 -23.71 1.22 -5.92
C ARG A 33 -24.00 2.73 -5.90
N GLY A 34 -22.96 3.58 -5.96
CA GLY A 34 -23.08 5.04 -6.00
C GLY A 34 -22.89 5.73 -4.64
N TYR A 35 -22.53 5.03 -3.58
CA TYR A 35 -22.19 5.65 -2.30
C TYR A 35 -20.77 6.20 -2.29
N ARG A 36 -20.59 7.41 -1.76
CA ARG A 36 -19.25 7.98 -1.53
C ARG A 36 -18.66 7.33 -0.28
N THR A 37 -17.66 6.48 -0.47
CA THR A 37 -17.07 5.67 0.59
C THR A 37 -15.59 5.96 0.76
N THR A 38 -15.11 5.88 1.99
CA THR A 38 -13.68 5.88 2.32
C THR A 38 -13.39 4.86 3.40
N ILE A 39 -12.11 4.50 3.56
CA ILE A 39 -11.65 3.54 4.55
C ILE A 39 -10.61 4.19 5.45
N GLN A 40 -10.68 3.90 6.75
CA GLN A 40 -9.73 4.33 7.76
C GLN A 40 -9.13 3.11 8.44
N LYS A 41 -7.83 3.17 8.73
CA LYS A 41 -7.09 2.16 9.48
C LYS A 41 -6.75 2.66 10.87
N LEU A 42 -7.03 1.87 11.90
CA LEU A 42 -6.57 2.09 13.26
C LEU A 42 -5.52 1.03 13.60
N ASP A 43 -4.27 1.44 13.81
CA ASP A 43 -3.15 0.55 14.11
C ASP A 43 -2.81 0.55 15.60
N PRO A 44 -2.81 -0.61 16.29
CA PRO A 44 -2.66 -0.68 17.75
C PRO A 44 -1.22 -0.54 18.24
N TYR A 45 -0.22 -0.40 17.36
CA TYR A 45 1.17 -0.23 17.78
C TYR A 45 1.48 1.19 18.30
N ILE A 46 2.52 1.28 19.15
CA ILE A 46 2.94 2.53 19.83
C ILE A 46 3.77 3.45 18.92
N ASN A 47 4.22 2.98 17.76
CA ASN A 47 4.92 3.85 16.81
C ASN A 47 3.98 4.99 16.35
N VAL A 48 4.52 6.20 16.24
CA VAL A 48 3.75 7.37 15.77
C VAL A 48 3.34 7.19 14.32
N ASP A 49 4.23 6.62 13.51
CA ASP A 49 4.01 6.21 12.13
C ASP A 49 4.93 5.02 11.80
N PRO A 50 4.71 4.30 10.67
CA PRO A 50 5.53 3.17 10.27
C PRO A 50 6.84 3.56 9.55
N GLY A 51 7.17 4.84 9.42
CA GLY A 51 8.31 5.33 8.62
C GLY A 51 9.68 4.80 9.05
N THR A 52 9.82 4.42 10.32
CA THR A 52 11.06 3.85 10.89
C THR A 52 10.99 2.34 11.10
N LEU A 53 9.86 1.70 10.76
CA LEU A 53 9.69 0.26 10.97
C LEU A 53 10.49 -0.56 9.95
N ASN A 54 10.90 -1.75 10.37
CA ASN A 54 11.59 -2.69 9.50
C ASN A 54 10.59 -3.33 8.51
N PRO A 55 10.83 -3.25 7.18
CA PRO A 55 9.95 -3.87 6.19
C PRO A 55 9.76 -5.39 6.35
N TYR A 56 10.71 -6.10 6.95
CA TYR A 56 10.55 -7.53 7.26
C TYR A 56 9.53 -7.83 8.35
N GLU A 57 9.20 -6.86 9.21
CA GLU A 57 8.23 -7.03 10.30
C GLU A 57 6.84 -6.50 9.94
N HIS A 58 6.79 -5.40 9.18
CA HIS A 58 5.54 -4.66 8.92
C HIS A 58 5.16 -4.52 7.43
N GLY A 59 6.00 -5.03 6.52
CA GLY A 59 5.83 -4.79 5.10
C GLY A 59 6.31 -3.39 4.68
N GLU A 60 5.87 -2.94 3.51
CA GLU A 60 6.23 -1.61 3.00
C GLU A 60 5.57 -0.49 3.81
N CYS A 61 6.26 0.64 3.92
CA CYS A 61 5.65 1.89 4.36
C CYS A 61 5.00 2.56 3.15
N TYR A 62 3.69 2.72 3.19
CA TYR A 62 2.92 3.37 2.13
C TYR A 62 2.82 4.88 2.39
N VAL A 63 3.02 5.71 1.35
CA VAL A 63 2.98 7.17 1.48
C VAL A 63 1.80 7.75 0.73
N THR A 64 1.02 8.60 1.41
CA THR A 64 -0.13 9.31 0.84
C THR A 64 0.28 10.59 0.12
N ASP A 65 -0.64 11.22 -0.63
CA ASP A 65 -0.36 12.47 -1.35
C ASP A 65 0.02 13.62 -0.43
N ASP A 66 -0.56 13.68 0.77
CA ASP A 66 -0.26 14.69 1.80
C ASP A 66 0.97 14.37 2.66
N GLY A 67 1.73 13.32 2.30
CA GLY A 67 3.01 12.98 2.91
C GLY A 67 2.93 12.17 4.19
N ALA A 68 1.79 11.57 4.51
CA ALA A 68 1.72 10.65 5.63
C ALA A 68 2.41 9.33 5.30
N GLU A 69 3.30 8.88 6.19
CA GLU A 69 3.82 7.51 6.21
C GLU A 69 2.79 6.63 6.92
N THR A 70 2.32 5.58 6.24
CA THR A 70 1.15 4.80 6.67
C THR A 70 1.39 3.30 6.49
N ASP A 71 0.50 2.51 7.09
CA ASP A 71 0.44 1.06 6.90
C ASP A 71 0.14 0.68 5.43
N LEU A 72 0.65 -0.47 4.99
CA LEU A 72 0.49 -0.99 3.63
C LEU A 72 -0.97 -1.22 3.21
N ASP A 73 -1.89 -1.40 4.17
CA ASP A 73 -3.31 -1.59 3.89
C ASP A 73 -3.94 -0.39 3.18
N LEU A 74 -3.42 0.85 3.41
CA LEU A 74 -3.88 2.02 2.67
C LEU A 74 -3.65 1.88 1.16
N GLY A 75 -2.57 1.22 0.76
CA GLY A 75 -2.34 0.85 -0.63
C GLY A 75 -3.45 -0.04 -1.19
N HIS A 76 -3.93 -1.03 -0.43
CA HIS A 76 -5.08 -1.84 -0.84
C HIS A 76 -6.35 -1.00 -0.99
N TYR A 77 -6.60 -0.07 -0.06
CA TYR A 77 -7.78 0.81 -0.14
C TYR A 77 -7.76 1.66 -1.41
N GLU A 78 -6.65 2.32 -1.71
CA GLU A 78 -6.52 3.13 -2.92
C GLU A 78 -6.61 2.29 -4.20
N ARG A 79 -5.97 1.12 -4.25
CA ARG A 79 -6.01 0.22 -5.40
C ARG A 79 -7.42 -0.26 -5.74
N PHE A 80 -8.25 -0.52 -4.73
CA PHE A 80 -9.62 -0.98 -4.91
C PHE A 80 -10.58 0.16 -5.26
N LEU A 81 -10.45 1.30 -4.58
CA LEU A 81 -11.38 2.43 -4.73
C LEU A 81 -11.01 3.38 -5.88
N ASN A 82 -9.77 3.35 -6.34
CA ASN A 82 -9.21 4.32 -7.28
C ASN A 82 -9.39 5.76 -6.77
N THR A 83 -9.15 5.96 -5.49
CA THR A 83 -9.21 7.25 -4.79
C THR A 83 -7.99 7.41 -3.91
N THR A 84 -7.59 8.65 -3.65
CA THR A 84 -6.47 8.94 -2.75
C THR A 84 -6.91 8.92 -1.30
N THR A 85 -6.02 8.50 -0.42
CA THR A 85 -6.15 8.62 1.03
C THR A 85 -5.26 9.74 1.57
N SER A 86 -5.47 10.10 2.81
CA SER A 86 -4.74 11.17 3.51
C SER A 86 -4.30 10.70 4.90
N GLN A 87 -3.60 11.56 5.62
CA GLN A 87 -3.24 11.33 7.02
C GLN A 87 -4.44 10.97 7.92
N ALA A 88 -5.64 11.45 7.59
CA ALA A 88 -6.86 11.14 8.35
C ALA A 88 -7.30 9.67 8.19
N ASN A 89 -6.82 8.99 7.17
CA ASN A 89 -7.17 7.59 6.91
C ASN A 89 -6.31 6.58 7.68
N ASN A 90 -5.23 7.01 8.35
CA ASN A 90 -4.41 6.13 9.18
C ASN A 90 -4.15 6.75 10.55
N VAL A 91 -4.50 6.03 11.61
CA VAL A 91 -4.37 6.47 12.99
C VAL A 91 -3.67 5.39 13.80
N THR A 92 -2.52 5.70 14.38
CA THR A 92 -1.77 4.79 15.26
C THR A 92 -2.04 5.08 16.74
N THR A 93 -1.89 4.10 17.60
CA THR A 93 -1.92 4.29 19.05
C THR A 93 -0.88 5.34 19.49
N GLY A 94 0.33 5.29 18.92
CA GLY A 94 1.38 6.26 19.23
C GLY A 94 0.95 7.71 18.97
N ARG A 95 0.32 7.97 17.83
CA ARG A 95 -0.19 9.32 17.47
C ARG A 95 -1.32 9.77 18.41
N ILE A 96 -2.22 8.85 18.81
CA ILE A 96 -3.29 9.15 19.79
C ILE A 96 -2.70 9.54 21.14
N TYR A 97 -1.80 8.72 21.69
CA TYR A 97 -1.19 8.98 22.98
C TYR A 97 -0.32 10.25 22.96
N GLN A 98 0.45 10.48 21.93
CA GLN A 98 1.23 11.70 21.75
C GLN A 98 0.32 12.94 21.78
N SER A 99 -0.78 12.93 21.01
CA SER A 99 -1.75 14.02 20.99
C SER A 99 -2.30 14.34 22.38
N VAL A 100 -2.73 13.31 23.13
CA VAL A 100 -3.30 13.49 24.47
C VAL A 100 -2.24 13.97 25.47
N ILE A 101 -1.01 13.45 25.42
CA ILE A 101 0.10 13.88 26.28
C ILE A 101 0.46 15.34 25.97
N GLU A 102 0.52 15.75 24.71
CA GLU A 102 0.78 17.13 24.32
C GLU A 102 -0.33 18.09 24.80
N LYS A 103 -1.60 17.69 24.68
CA LYS A 103 -2.75 18.43 25.24
C LYS A 103 -2.64 18.60 26.75
N GLU A 104 -2.24 17.53 27.47
CA GLU A 104 -2.00 17.55 28.92
C GLU A 104 -0.89 18.54 29.26
N ARG A 105 0.26 18.47 28.57
CA ARG A 105 1.41 19.37 28.81
C ARG A 105 1.08 20.84 28.53
N ARG A 106 0.16 21.13 27.60
CA ARG A 106 -0.35 22.49 27.36
C ARG A 106 -1.43 22.93 28.34
N GLY A 107 -1.86 22.07 29.28
CA GLY A 107 -2.87 22.38 30.29
C GLY A 107 -4.33 22.37 29.80
N GLU A 108 -4.60 21.80 28.66
CA GLU A 108 -5.96 21.79 28.05
C GLU A 108 -6.99 21.01 28.89
N PHE A 109 -6.56 20.13 29.78
CA PHE A 109 -7.44 19.38 30.67
C PHE A 109 -7.73 20.07 32.02
N LEU A 110 -7.27 21.29 32.20
CA LEU A 110 -7.60 22.15 33.35
C LEU A 110 -7.36 21.48 34.72
N GLY A 111 -6.25 20.74 34.88
CA GLY A 111 -5.88 20.08 36.12
C GLY A 111 -6.64 18.77 36.41
N LYS A 112 -7.44 18.26 35.47
CA LYS A 112 -8.10 16.94 35.61
C LYS A 112 -7.07 15.81 35.51
N THR A 113 -7.33 14.70 36.20
CA THR A 113 -6.59 13.46 35.99
C THR A 113 -6.89 12.91 34.60
N VAL A 114 -5.85 12.79 33.75
CA VAL A 114 -5.99 12.23 32.39
C VAL A 114 -5.89 10.71 32.44
N GLN A 115 -6.87 10.02 31.86
CA GLN A 115 -7.02 8.56 31.89
C GLN A 115 -7.33 8.00 30.51
N VAL A 116 -7.17 6.69 30.31
CA VAL A 116 -7.52 6.06 29.04
C VAL A 116 -9.00 6.31 28.71
N VAL A 117 -9.91 6.09 29.67
CA VAL A 117 -11.32 6.48 29.57
C VAL A 117 -11.51 7.69 30.50
N PRO A 118 -11.96 8.86 30.01
CA PRO A 118 -12.49 9.12 28.66
C PRO A 118 -11.47 9.74 27.69
N HIS A 119 -10.26 10.13 28.11
CA HIS A 119 -9.41 11.07 27.34
C HIS A 119 -8.83 10.42 26.06
N ILE A 120 -8.25 9.22 26.17
CA ILE A 120 -7.74 8.47 25.01
C ILE A 120 -8.90 8.01 24.11
N THR A 121 -9.99 7.49 24.71
CA THR A 121 -11.16 7.05 23.93
C THR A 121 -11.85 8.19 23.21
N ASN A 122 -11.90 9.40 23.78
CA ASN A 122 -12.43 10.59 23.11
C ASN A 122 -11.56 11.00 21.92
N GLU A 123 -10.22 11.02 22.08
CA GLU A 123 -9.29 11.30 20.99
C GLU A 123 -9.47 10.31 19.84
N ILE A 124 -9.60 9.01 20.15
CA ILE A 124 -9.87 7.97 19.14
C ILE A 124 -11.20 8.26 18.41
N LYS A 125 -12.29 8.55 19.15
CA LYS A 125 -13.59 8.87 18.54
C LYS A 125 -13.53 10.10 17.65
N GLU A 126 -12.81 11.14 18.07
CA GLU A 126 -12.59 12.34 17.25
C GLU A 126 -11.89 11.99 15.94
N ARG A 127 -10.83 11.18 15.99
CA ARG A 127 -10.10 10.73 14.78
C ARG A 127 -10.96 9.88 13.85
N ILE A 128 -11.78 8.98 14.39
CA ILE A 128 -12.72 8.18 13.58
C ILE A 128 -13.72 9.10 12.86
N GLN A 129 -14.20 10.14 13.52
CA GLN A 129 -15.23 11.01 12.97
C GLN A 129 -14.72 12.10 12.02
N ILE A 130 -13.40 12.35 11.92
CA ILE A 130 -12.85 13.42 11.06
C ILE A 130 -13.36 13.27 9.62
N LEU A 131 -13.24 12.08 9.05
CA LEU A 131 -13.66 11.81 7.67
C LEU A 131 -15.17 11.95 7.47
N GLY A 132 -15.96 11.50 8.44
CA GLY A 132 -17.42 11.64 8.37
C GLY A 132 -17.92 13.08 8.55
N LYS A 133 -17.20 13.91 9.31
CA LYS A 133 -17.53 15.33 9.53
C LYS A 133 -17.16 16.22 8.34
N SER A 134 -16.31 15.76 7.41
CA SER A 134 -15.97 16.52 6.20
C SER A 134 -17.19 16.74 5.29
N GLY A 135 -18.17 15.83 5.33
CA GLY A 135 -19.33 15.86 4.44
C GLY A 135 -19.05 15.27 3.04
N ASP A 136 -17.86 14.76 2.80
CA ASP A 136 -17.45 14.20 1.51
C ASP A 136 -17.93 12.75 1.34
N TYR A 137 -18.22 12.07 2.44
CA TYR A 137 -18.51 10.64 2.46
C TYR A 137 -19.89 10.32 3.05
N ASP A 138 -20.59 9.40 2.42
CA ASP A 138 -21.85 8.85 2.91
C ASP A 138 -21.57 7.70 3.90
N ILE A 139 -20.47 6.96 3.68
CA ILE A 139 -20.07 5.82 4.50
C ILE A 139 -18.57 5.87 4.78
N VAL A 140 -18.20 5.74 6.05
CA VAL A 140 -16.80 5.56 6.50
C VAL A 140 -16.64 4.14 7.04
N ILE A 141 -15.71 3.38 6.48
CA ILE A 141 -15.35 2.05 6.95
C ILE A 141 -14.07 2.19 7.79
N THR A 142 -14.11 1.80 9.05
CA THR A 142 -12.95 1.84 9.94
C THR A 142 -12.47 0.41 10.22
N GLU A 143 -11.30 0.06 9.71
CA GLU A 143 -10.63 -1.19 10.03
C GLU A 143 -9.86 -1.07 11.34
N ILE A 144 -10.14 -1.96 12.28
CA ILE A 144 -9.44 -2.02 13.57
C ILE A 144 -8.34 -3.06 13.48
N GLY A 145 -7.10 -2.59 13.58
CA GLY A 145 -5.91 -3.43 13.61
C GLY A 145 -5.85 -4.33 14.84
N GLY A 146 -5.03 -5.36 14.77
CA GLY A 146 -4.90 -6.37 15.82
C GLY A 146 -6.03 -7.37 15.86
N THR A 147 -6.06 -8.16 16.91
CA THR A 147 -7.04 -9.23 17.17
C THR A 147 -7.88 -8.85 18.37
N VAL A 148 -9.20 -9.06 18.30
CA VAL A 148 -10.09 -8.81 19.43
C VAL A 148 -9.68 -9.71 20.61
N GLY A 149 -9.40 -9.08 21.76
CA GLY A 149 -8.87 -9.73 22.95
C GLY A 149 -7.41 -9.36 23.23
N ASP A 150 -6.67 -8.83 22.24
CA ASP A 150 -5.33 -8.32 22.46
C ASP A 150 -5.36 -7.01 23.26
N ILE A 151 -4.41 -6.85 24.20
CA ILE A 151 -4.33 -5.68 25.10
C ILE A 151 -4.22 -4.38 24.30
N GLU A 152 -3.44 -4.40 23.23
CA GLU A 152 -3.17 -3.25 22.38
C GLU A 152 -4.43 -2.69 21.69
N SER A 153 -5.41 -3.56 21.40
CA SER A 153 -6.65 -3.18 20.71
C SER A 153 -7.74 -2.68 21.66
N LEU A 154 -7.63 -2.90 22.98
CA LEU A 154 -8.67 -2.57 23.93
C LEU A 154 -9.14 -1.10 23.92
N PRO A 155 -8.25 -0.08 23.85
CA PRO A 155 -8.70 1.31 23.79
C PRO A 155 -9.53 1.62 22.53
N TYR A 156 -9.20 1.00 21.39
CA TYR A 156 -9.99 1.14 20.16
C TYR A 156 -11.35 0.47 20.27
N ILE A 157 -11.40 -0.75 20.80
CA ILE A 157 -12.65 -1.48 20.99
C ILE A 157 -13.58 -0.71 21.95
N GLU A 158 -13.04 -0.16 23.05
CA GLU A 158 -13.81 0.65 23.99
C GLU A 158 -14.31 1.96 23.34
N ALA A 159 -13.48 2.63 22.55
CA ALA A 159 -13.87 3.84 21.83
C ALA A 159 -14.98 3.55 20.81
N VAL A 160 -14.89 2.44 20.08
CA VAL A 160 -15.94 2.00 19.14
C VAL A 160 -17.23 1.67 19.86
N ARG A 161 -17.17 0.97 21.01
CA ARG A 161 -18.35 0.68 21.83
C ARG A 161 -19.08 1.97 22.25
N GLN A 162 -18.32 2.97 22.71
CA GLN A 162 -18.88 4.28 23.08
C GLN A 162 -19.49 5.00 21.86
N LEU A 163 -18.75 5.00 20.74
CA LEU A 163 -19.17 5.68 19.52
C LEU A 163 -20.45 5.05 18.94
N LEU A 164 -20.57 3.74 18.92
CA LEU A 164 -21.79 3.05 18.48
C LEU A 164 -23.00 3.49 19.30
N TRP A 165 -22.85 3.62 20.61
CA TRP A 165 -23.91 4.13 21.48
C TRP A 165 -24.27 5.59 21.18
N GLU A 166 -23.28 6.45 20.94
CA GLU A 166 -23.47 7.86 20.61
C GLU A 166 -24.10 8.07 19.22
N LEU A 167 -23.77 7.23 18.26
CA LEU A 167 -24.33 7.28 16.89
C LEU A 167 -25.82 6.89 16.84
N GLY A 168 -26.27 6.03 17.77
CA GLY A 168 -27.59 5.49 17.77
C GLY A 168 -27.85 4.44 16.67
N ASP A 169 -29.09 3.92 16.66
CA ASP A 169 -29.48 2.83 15.78
C ASP A 169 -29.30 3.16 14.30
N ASN A 170 -28.85 2.18 13.51
CA ASN A 170 -28.67 2.23 12.06
C ASN A 170 -27.61 3.24 11.55
N ASN A 171 -26.83 3.90 12.44
CA ASN A 171 -25.77 4.82 12.03
C ASN A 171 -24.36 4.23 12.17
N GLY A 172 -24.23 3.11 12.89
CA GLY A 172 -23.01 2.36 13.02
C GLY A 172 -23.28 0.86 13.10
N ILE A 173 -22.45 0.06 12.43
CA ILE A 173 -22.51 -1.41 12.46
C ILE A 173 -21.12 -2.00 12.64
N VAL A 174 -21.08 -3.25 13.11
CA VAL A 174 -19.84 -4.01 13.29
C VAL A 174 -19.82 -5.25 12.41
N ILE A 175 -18.80 -5.36 11.59
CA ILE A 175 -18.47 -6.55 10.81
C ILE A 175 -17.30 -7.23 11.52
N HIS A 176 -17.49 -8.50 11.90
CA HIS A 176 -16.46 -9.25 12.60
C HIS A 176 -15.94 -10.40 11.75
N LEU A 177 -14.64 -10.37 11.43
CA LEU A 177 -13.98 -11.44 10.71
C LEU A 177 -13.51 -12.53 11.65
N THR A 178 -13.76 -13.78 11.26
CA THR A 178 -13.36 -14.97 12.01
C THR A 178 -12.82 -16.05 11.10
N LEU A 179 -12.32 -17.13 11.68
CA LEU A 179 -11.82 -18.31 10.99
C LEU A 179 -12.72 -19.51 11.30
N VAL A 180 -13.14 -20.21 10.25
CA VAL A 180 -13.77 -21.53 10.33
C VAL A 180 -12.81 -22.55 9.72
N PRO A 181 -11.86 -23.09 10.51
CA PRO A 181 -10.83 -23.98 10.00
C PRO A 181 -11.37 -25.34 9.61
N TYR A 182 -10.80 -25.93 8.58
CA TYR A 182 -11.01 -27.32 8.24
C TYR A 182 -9.95 -28.19 8.93
N LEU A 183 -10.40 -29.20 9.68
CA LEU A 183 -9.51 -30.19 10.28
C LEU A 183 -9.45 -31.42 9.41
N SER A 184 -8.40 -31.55 8.61
CA SER A 184 -8.20 -32.66 7.67
C SER A 184 -8.31 -34.05 8.34
N ALA A 185 -7.79 -34.20 9.57
CA ALA A 185 -7.88 -35.46 10.30
C ALA A 185 -9.32 -35.85 10.71
N ALA A 186 -10.20 -34.86 10.89
CA ALA A 186 -11.60 -35.08 11.24
C ALA A 186 -12.55 -34.97 10.02
N GLY A 187 -12.05 -34.47 8.87
CA GLY A 187 -12.82 -34.28 7.66
C GLY A 187 -13.95 -33.25 7.79
N GLU A 188 -13.82 -32.26 8.69
CA GLU A 188 -14.92 -31.32 8.96
C GLU A 188 -14.46 -29.89 9.30
N LEU A 189 -15.34 -28.93 9.04
CA LEU A 189 -15.19 -27.54 9.46
C LEU A 189 -15.51 -27.38 10.96
N LYS A 190 -14.71 -26.58 11.66
CA LYS A 190 -14.85 -26.31 13.10
C LYS A 190 -15.33 -24.89 13.39
N THR A 191 -16.50 -24.78 14.01
CA THR A 191 -17.15 -23.48 14.35
C THR A 191 -16.72 -22.91 15.70
N LYS A 192 -16.05 -23.69 16.56
CA LYS A 192 -15.65 -23.25 17.91
C LYS A 192 -14.74 -22.01 17.92
N PRO A 193 -13.71 -21.88 17.06
CA PRO A 193 -12.86 -20.69 17.04
C PRO A 193 -13.69 -19.41 16.79
N THR A 194 -14.62 -19.45 15.83
CA THR A 194 -15.56 -18.36 15.55
C THR A 194 -16.42 -18.02 16.76
N GLN A 195 -17.02 -19.03 17.41
CA GLN A 195 -17.87 -18.82 18.58
C GLN A 195 -17.11 -18.15 19.73
N HIS A 196 -15.86 -18.56 19.98
CA HIS A 196 -15.01 -17.96 21.02
C HIS A 196 -14.64 -16.52 20.67
N SER A 197 -14.26 -16.25 19.42
CA SER A 197 -13.92 -14.91 18.96
C SER A 197 -15.09 -13.92 19.12
N VAL A 198 -16.30 -14.32 18.71
CA VAL A 198 -17.50 -13.50 18.86
C VAL A 198 -17.84 -13.31 20.36
N LYS A 199 -17.65 -14.34 21.19
CA LYS A 199 -17.84 -14.22 22.64
C LYS A 199 -16.92 -13.18 23.25
N THR A 200 -15.64 -13.18 22.88
CA THR A 200 -14.64 -12.19 23.36
C THR A 200 -15.04 -10.76 22.94
N LEU A 201 -15.54 -10.58 21.70
CA LEU A 201 -16.07 -9.29 21.25
C LEU A 201 -17.27 -8.85 22.10
N MET A 202 -18.20 -9.77 22.40
CA MET A 202 -19.37 -9.49 23.23
C MET A 202 -18.99 -9.17 24.68
N GLU A 203 -17.98 -9.82 25.24
CA GLU A 203 -17.43 -9.50 26.57
C GLU A 203 -16.88 -8.08 26.64
N SER A 204 -16.43 -7.52 25.50
CA SER A 204 -16.03 -6.12 25.37
C SER A 204 -17.21 -5.16 25.15
N GLY A 205 -18.45 -5.65 25.21
CA GLY A 205 -19.69 -4.87 25.06
C GLY A 205 -20.08 -4.54 23.63
N ILE A 206 -19.50 -5.21 22.63
CA ILE A 206 -19.82 -5.02 21.21
C ILE A 206 -20.48 -6.30 20.66
N LYS A 207 -21.59 -6.12 19.95
CA LYS A 207 -22.25 -7.17 19.19
C LYS A 207 -21.91 -7.04 17.72
N ALA A 208 -21.51 -8.14 17.06
CA ALA A 208 -21.36 -8.16 15.61
C ALA A 208 -22.76 -8.08 14.93
N ASP A 209 -22.89 -7.26 13.89
CA ASP A 209 -24.04 -7.20 13.01
C ASP A 209 -23.92 -8.16 11.85
N ILE A 210 -22.69 -8.33 11.35
CA ILE A 210 -22.33 -9.22 10.25
C ILE A 210 -21.10 -10.01 10.66
N LEU A 211 -21.11 -11.29 10.33
CA LEU A 211 -20.01 -12.22 10.55
C LEU A 211 -19.42 -12.62 9.21
N VAL A 212 -18.14 -12.33 8.99
CA VAL A 212 -17.41 -12.81 7.80
C VAL A 212 -16.50 -13.95 8.22
N CYS A 213 -16.78 -15.15 7.69
CA CYS A 213 -16.13 -16.39 8.06
C CYS A 213 -15.10 -16.80 7.00
N ARG A 214 -13.80 -16.59 7.28
CA ARG A 214 -12.71 -17.10 6.45
C ARG A 214 -12.69 -18.62 6.52
N THR A 215 -12.56 -19.28 5.38
CA THR A 215 -12.60 -20.74 5.28
C THR A 215 -11.91 -21.22 4.00
N GLU A 216 -11.36 -22.45 4.03
CA GLU A 216 -10.82 -23.13 2.85
C GLU A 216 -11.90 -23.89 2.05
N HIS A 217 -13.01 -24.24 2.71
CA HIS A 217 -14.09 -25.02 2.13
C HIS A 217 -15.44 -24.33 2.29
N GLU A 218 -16.39 -24.66 1.42
CA GLU A 218 -17.75 -24.11 1.51
C GLU A 218 -18.42 -24.41 2.86
N ILE A 219 -19.07 -23.40 3.41
CA ILE A 219 -19.83 -23.50 4.66
C ILE A 219 -21.26 -23.91 4.33
N SER A 220 -21.67 -25.12 4.78
CA SER A 220 -23.02 -25.58 4.57
C SER A 220 -24.07 -24.71 5.27
N ASP A 221 -25.30 -24.77 4.78
CA ASP A 221 -26.44 -24.08 5.41
C ASP A 221 -26.65 -24.43 6.88
N GLU A 222 -26.39 -25.67 7.27
CA GLU A 222 -26.45 -26.12 8.66
C GLU A 222 -25.39 -25.42 9.52
N ILE A 223 -24.16 -25.28 9.01
CA ILE A 223 -23.09 -24.57 9.69
C ILE A 223 -23.40 -23.07 9.77
N LYS A 224 -23.90 -22.45 8.70
CA LYS A 224 -24.36 -21.03 8.72
C LYS A 224 -25.45 -20.83 9.79
N HIS A 225 -26.44 -21.73 9.88
CA HIS A 225 -27.46 -21.68 10.90
C HIS A 225 -26.92 -21.81 12.33
N LYS A 226 -26.01 -22.77 12.53
CA LYS A 226 -25.32 -22.96 13.81
C LYS A 226 -24.53 -21.72 14.22
N LEU A 227 -23.75 -21.13 13.32
CA LEU A 227 -23.01 -19.89 13.59
C LEU A 227 -23.96 -18.73 13.92
N ALA A 228 -25.04 -18.56 13.16
CA ALA A 228 -26.05 -17.54 13.40
C ALA A 228 -26.61 -17.62 14.83
N LEU A 229 -26.98 -18.82 15.26
CA LEU A 229 -27.54 -19.07 16.60
C LEU A 229 -26.52 -18.77 17.72
N PHE A 230 -25.31 -19.31 17.62
CA PHE A 230 -24.27 -19.16 18.67
C PHE A 230 -23.65 -17.77 18.73
N CYS A 231 -23.65 -17.04 17.62
CA CYS A 231 -23.04 -15.71 17.50
C CYS A 231 -24.06 -14.56 17.55
N ASN A 232 -25.35 -14.85 17.75
CA ASN A 232 -26.43 -13.85 17.83
C ASN A 232 -26.52 -12.94 16.59
N VAL A 233 -26.27 -13.48 15.40
CA VAL A 233 -26.43 -12.79 14.12
C VAL A 233 -27.55 -13.44 13.33
N LYS A 234 -28.15 -12.71 12.37
CA LYS A 234 -29.09 -13.33 11.44
C LYS A 234 -28.35 -14.27 10.47
N ARG A 235 -29.05 -15.31 9.96
CA ARG A 235 -28.46 -16.29 9.04
C ARG A 235 -27.89 -15.62 7.78
N GLU A 236 -28.63 -14.67 7.21
CA GLU A 236 -28.19 -13.88 6.04
C GLU A 236 -26.98 -12.98 6.30
N ALA A 237 -26.67 -12.74 7.57
CA ALA A 237 -25.49 -11.98 8.00
C ALA A 237 -24.26 -12.87 8.31
N VAL A 238 -24.34 -14.17 8.06
CA VAL A 238 -23.18 -15.10 8.08
C VAL A 238 -22.65 -15.22 6.67
N ILE A 239 -21.64 -14.45 6.37
CA ILE A 239 -20.98 -14.34 5.04
C ILE A 239 -19.78 -15.26 5.00
N GLN A 240 -19.70 -16.08 3.97
CA GLN A 240 -18.55 -16.93 3.71
C GLN A 240 -17.47 -16.14 2.96
N SER A 241 -16.22 -16.25 3.38
CA SER A 241 -15.05 -15.75 2.65
C SER A 241 -14.11 -16.91 2.36
N ILE A 242 -14.32 -17.56 1.22
CA ILE A 242 -13.50 -18.67 0.75
C ILE A 242 -12.17 -18.15 0.17
N ASP A 243 -11.12 -18.96 0.21
CA ASP A 243 -9.83 -18.61 -0.37
C ASP A 243 -9.94 -18.32 -1.87
N ALA A 244 -9.45 -17.16 -2.27
CA ALA A 244 -9.52 -16.68 -3.66
C ALA A 244 -8.18 -16.83 -4.36
N SER A 245 -8.20 -16.98 -5.70
CA SER A 245 -6.98 -17.08 -6.51
C SER A 245 -6.19 -15.76 -6.58
N THR A 246 -6.89 -14.64 -6.40
CA THR A 246 -6.32 -13.30 -6.31
C THR A 246 -7.19 -12.45 -5.37
N ILE A 247 -6.59 -11.47 -4.69
CA ILE A 247 -7.34 -10.53 -3.85
C ILE A 247 -8.41 -9.77 -4.63
N TYR A 248 -8.23 -9.61 -5.94
CA TYR A 248 -9.18 -8.91 -6.81
C TYR A 248 -10.45 -9.71 -7.13
N ASP A 249 -10.49 -11.01 -6.81
CA ASP A 249 -11.73 -11.80 -6.85
C ASP A 249 -12.65 -11.51 -5.66
N VAL A 250 -12.10 -11.07 -4.55
CA VAL A 250 -12.83 -10.94 -3.28
C VAL A 250 -14.06 -10.03 -3.38
N PRO A 251 -14.04 -8.87 -4.07
CA PRO A 251 -15.25 -8.07 -4.26
C PRO A 251 -16.39 -8.86 -4.92
N ILE A 252 -16.07 -9.68 -5.94
CA ILE A 252 -17.09 -10.49 -6.66
C ILE A 252 -17.65 -11.58 -5.73
N LEU A 253 -16.78 -12.27 -4.99
CA LEU A 253 -17.19 -13.30 -4.03
C LEU A 253 -18.06 -12.71 -2.92
N MET A 254 -17.70 -11.54 -2.40
CA MET A 254 -18.49 -10.85 -1.35
C MET A 254 -19.82 -10.34 -1.88
N GLN A 255 -19.89 -9.91 -3.14
CA GLN A 255 -21.16 -9.57 -3.80
C GLN A 255 -22.08 -10.81 -3.92
N GLN A 256 -21.52 -11.95 -4.33
CA GLN A 256 -22.28 -13.20 -4.43
C GLN A 256 -22.83 -13.68 -3.09
N GLU A 257 -22.08 -13.50 -2.02
CA GLU A 257 -22.51 -13.79 -0.65
C GLU A 257 -23.47 -12.71 -0.08
N GLY A 258 -23.67 -11.58 -0.77
CA GLY A 258 -24.59 -10.51 -0.39
C GLY A 258 -24.08 -9.59 0.73
N LEU A 259 -22.77 -9.48 0.93
CA LEU A 259 -22.18 -8.65 1.99
C LEU A 259 -22.64 -7.19 1.91
N ASP A 260 -22.64 -6.61 0.72
CA ASP A 260 -23.07 -5.23 0.47
C ASP A 260 -24.57 -5.03 0.72
N THR A 261 -25.42 -5.95 0.28
CA THR A 261 -26.87 -5.94 0.51
C THR A 261 -27.21 -5.99 2.00
N VAL A 262 -26.62 -6.95 2.73
CA VAL A 262 -26.83 -7.08 4.18
C VAL A 262 -26.31 -5.83 4.92
N THR A 263 -25.18 -5.28 4.49
CA THR A 263 -24.60 -4.04 5.04
C THR A 263 -25.59 -2.87 4.90
N LEU A 264 -26.12 -2.62 3.70
CA LEU A 264 -27.09 -1.56 3.46
C LEU A 264 -28.38 -1.74 4.29
N GLN A 265 -28.89 -2.96 4.38
CA GLN A 265 -30.07 -3.27 5.21
C GLN A 265 -29.81 -2.95 6.70
N ARG A 266 -28.61 -3.29 7.22
CA ARG A 266 -28.25 -2.99 8.62
C ARG A 266 -28.09 -1.49 8.90
N LEU A 267 -27.63 -0.73 7.91
CA LEU A 267 -27.50 0.73 8.00
C LEU A 267 -28.81 1.48 7.69
N GLY A 268 -29.87 0.77 7.31
CA GLY A 268 -31.15 1.40 6.88
C GLY A 268 -30.98 2.23 5.60
N LEU A 269 -30.05 1.85 4.74
CA LEU A 269 -29.79 2.52 3.47
C LEU A 269 -30.51 1.83 2.30
N PRO A 270 -30.88 2.56 1.24
CA PRO A 270 -31.51 1.98 0.06
C PRO A 270 -30.62 0.92 -0.62
N ASP A 271 -31.24 -0.23 -0.97
CA ASP A 271 -30.62 -1.32 -1.75
C ASP A 271 -31.30 -1.42 -3.13
N THR A 272 -31.40 -0.31 -3.84
CA THR A 272 -32.12 -0.24 -5.13
C THR A 272 -31.21 -0.33 -6.34
N THR A 273 -29.93 -0.01 -6.18
CA THR A 273 -28.95 0.02 -7.26
C THR A 273 -28.03 -1.19 -7.16
N ARG A 274 -27.94 -2.01 -8.21
CA ARG A 274 -26.94 -3.08 -8.29
C ARG A 274 -25.55 -2.50 -8.48
N PRO A 275 -24.49 -3.10 -7.87
CA PRO A 275 -23.14 -2.61 -8.06
C PRO A 275 -22.68 -2.82 -9.51
N ASN A 276 -22.20 -1.74 -10.13
CA ASN A 276 -21.59 -1.81 -11.44
C ASN A 276 -20.11 -2.16 -11.33
N LEU A 277 -19.76 -3.39 -11.67
CA LEU A 277 -18.41 -3.93 -11.63
C LEU A 277 -17.86 -4.27 -13.03
N ASP A 278 -18.39 -3.68 -14.11
CA ASP A 278 -18.01 -4.02 -15.48
C ASP A 278 -16.52 -3.81 -15.74
N GLN A 279 -15.96 -2.66 -15.35
CA GLN A 279 -14.53 -2.38 -15.51
C GLN A 279 -13.66 -3.32 -14.65
N TRP A 280 -14.11 -3.65 -13.45
CA TRP A 280 -13.45 -4.61 -12.56
C TRP A 280 -13.42 -6.01 -13.17
N ASN A 281 -14.53 -6.45 -13.71
CA ASN A 281 -14.64 -7.75 -14.41
C ASN A 281 -13.76 -7.80 -15.67
N GLN A 282 -13.67 -6.69 -16.42
CA GLN A 282 -12.76 -6.60 -17.57
C GLN A 282 -11.29 -6.75 -17.16
N PHE A 283 -10.89 -6.08 -16.07
CA PHE A 283 -9.56 -6.24 -15.50
C PHE A 283 -9.31 -7.70 -15.07
N LEU A 284 -10.22 -8.31 -14.32
CA LEU A 284 -10.10 -9.70 -13.88
C LEU A 284 -9.98 -10.67 -15.05
N ASN A 285 -10.77 -10.47 -16.10
CA ASN A 285 -10.71 -11.31 -17.28
C ASN A 285 -9.34 -11.26 -17.96
N LYS A 286 -8.77 -10.05 -18.14
CA LYS A 286 -7.43 -9.87 -18.73
C LYS A 286 -6.34 -10.44 -17.83
N HIS A 287 -6.42 -10.18 -16.51
CA HIS A 287 -5.47 -10.70 -15.54
C HIS A 287 -5.42 -12.24 -15.51
N LYS A 288 -6.59 -12.88 -15.57
CA LYS A 288 -6.70 -14.36 -15.52
C LYS A 288 -6.40 -15.05 -16.86
N ASN A 289 -6.51 -14.35 -17.96
CA ASN A 289 -6.33 -14.89 -19.31
C ASN A 289 -5.23 -14.12 -20.09
N PRO A 290 -3.99 -14.08 -19.59
CA PRO A 290 -2.90 -13.40 -20.27
C PRO A 290 -2.55 -14.14 -21.56
N LYS A 291 -2.19 -13.39 -22.61
CA LYS A 291 -1.78 -13.94 -23.93
C LYS A 291 -0.28 -14.22 -24.01
N HIS A 292 0.48 -13.52 -23.19
CA HIS A 292 1.94 -13.59 -23.17
C HIS A 292 2.43 -13.72 -21.74
N GLU A 293 3.72 -13.98 -21.59
CA GLU A 293 4.40 -13.93 -20.29
C GLU A 293 5.80 -13.32 -20.43
N VAL A 294 6.25 -12.63 -19.39
CA VAL A 294 7.61 -12.10 -19.27
C VAL A 294 8.17 -12.41 -17.89
N THR A 295 9.49 -12.45 -17.80
CA THR A 295 10.19 -12.59 -16.51
C THR A 295 10.92 -11.30 -16.20
N ILE A 296 10.54 -10.61 -15.12
CA ILE A 296 11.16 -9.38 -14.64
C ILE A 296 11.94 -9.67 -13.36
N GLY A 297 13.20 -9.26 -13.32
CA GLY A 297 14.03 -9.31 -12.12
C GLY A 297 13.72 -8.15 -11.18
N LEU A 298 13.24 -8.44 -9.97
CA LEU A 298 13.11 -7.47 -8.88
C LEU A 298 14.36 -7.55 -8.02
N VAL A 299 15.28 -6.61 -8.19
CA VAL A 299 16.55 -6.55 -7.45
C VAL A 299 16.37 -5.67 -6.22
N GLY A 300 16.37 -6.27 -5.05
CA GLY A 300 16.13 -5.61 -3.78
C GLY A 300 16.84 -6.28 -2.61
N LYS A 301 16.68 -5.72 -1.42
CA LYS A 301 17.27 -6.28 -0.19
C LYS A 301 16.25 -6.87 0.79
N TYR A 302 14.95 -6.73 0.51
CA TYR A 302 13.85 -7.25 1.34
C TYR A 302 12.98 -8.24 0.55
N VAL A 303 13.60 -9.02 -0.32
CA VAL A 303 12.91 -9.87 -1.32
C VAL A 303 12.32 -11.16 -0.75
N GLU A 304 12.69 -11.56 0.46
CA GLU A 304 12.16 -12.74 1.13
C GLU A 304 10.72 -12.54 1.63
N LEU A 305 10.33 -11.29 1.92
CA LEU A 305 8.96 -10.94 2.32
C LEU A 305 8.28 -10.14 1.20
N GLN A 306 7.25 -10.72 0.59
CA GLN A 306 6.51 -10.09 -0.52
C GLN A 306 5.90 -8.74 -0.13
N ASP A 307 5.43 -8.60 1.11
CA ASP A 307 4.82 -7.37 1.60
C ASP A 307 5.80 -6.19 1.70
N SER A 308 7.12 -6.44 1.68
CA SER A 308 8.13 -5.37 1.61
C SER A 308 8.14 -4.59 0.28
N TYR A 309 7.60 -5.19 -0.79
CA TYR A 309 7.48 -4.59 -2.12
C TYR A 309 6.06 -4.75 -2.68
N LYS A 310 5.08 -4.72 -1.80
CA LYS A 310 3.67 -5.02 -2.14
C LYS A 310 3.15 -4.16 -3.28
N SER A 311 3.33 -2.84 -3.20
CA SER A 311 2.84 -1.92 -4.23
C SER A 311 3.52 -2.14 -5.59
N ILE A 312 4.81 -2.52 -5.62
CA ILE A 312 5.51 -2.88 -6.86
C ILE A 312 4.90 -4.15 -7.47
N LEU A 313 4.67 -5.19 -6.66
CA LEU A 313 4.08 -6.44 -7.13
C LEU A 313 2.65 -6.24 -7.67
N GLU A 314 1.84 -5.45 -6.97
CA GLU A 314 0.49 -5.11 -7.41
C GLU A 314 0.52 -4.25 -8.70
N SER A 315 1.48 -3.32 -8.84
CA SER A 315 1.65 -2.54 -10.07
C SER A 315 1.99 -3.42 -11.28
N PHE A 316 2.76 -4.50 -11.09
CA PHE A 316 2.98 -5.49 -12.15
C PHE A 316 1.71 -6.25 -12.55
N ILE A 317 0.83 -6.55 -11.58
CA ILE A 317 -0.47 -7.16 -11.87
C ILE A 317 -1.34 -6.21 -12.71
N HIS A 318 -1.41 -4.93 -12.32
CA HIS A 318 -2.17 -3.93 -13.05
C HIS A 318 -1.64 -3.72 -14.48
N ALA A 319 -0.33 -3.52 -14.62
CA ALA A 319 0.34 -3.33 -15.91
C ALA A 319 0.26 -4.60 -16.78
N GLY A 320 0.37 -5.77 -16.16
CA GLY A 320 0.20 -7.06 -16.82
C GLY A 320 -1.18 -7.22 -17.44
N ALA A 321 -2.22 -6.84 -16.70
CA ALA A 321 -3.59 -6.89 -17.21
C ALA A 321 -3.80 -5.96 -18.41
N VAL A 322 -3.21 -4.73 -18.39
CA VAL A 322 -3.29 -3.80 -19.53
C VAL A 322 -2.65 -4.40 -20.78
N ASN A 323 -1.45 -4.97 -20.64
CA ASN A 323 -0.67 -5.55 -21.74
C ASN A 323 -1.08 -6.99 -22.10
N GLU A 324 -2.04 -7.58 -21.37
CA GLU A 324 -2.43 -8.99 -21.48
C GLU A 324 -1.24 -9.96 -21.29
N VAL A 325 -0.35 -9.60 -20.35
CA VAL A 325 0.90 -10.29 -20.05
C VAL A 325 0.89 -10.81 -18.61
N LYS A 326 1.27 -12.07 -18.42
CA LYS A 326 1.63 -12.59 -17.09
C LYS A 326 3.05 -12.17 -16.77
N VAL A 327 3.19 -11.34 -15.72
CA VAL A 327 4.51 -10.94 -15.23
C VAL A 327 4.98 -11.94 -14.18
N ASN A 328 6.01 -12.71 -14.52
CA ASN A 328 6.69 -13.60 -13.58
C ASN A 328 7.81 -12.79 -12.90
N VAL A 329 7.63 -12.43 -11.63
CA VAL A 329 8.63 -11.69 -10.88
C VAL A 329 9.64 -12.64 -10.28
N ARG A 330 10.91 -12.49 -10.69
CA ARG A 330 12.06 -13.18 -10.08
C ARG A 330 12.71 -12.27 -9.05
N SER A 331 12.47 -12.53 -7.78
CA SER A 331 13.09 -11.82 -6.66
C SER A 331 14.57 -12.16 -6.57
N ILE A 332 15.43 -11.15 -6.56
CA ILE A 332 16.89 -11.30 -6.54
C ILE A 332 17.46 -10.45 -5.40
N HIS A 333 18.03 -11.13 -4.41
CA HIS A 333 18.65 -10.46 -3.27
C HIS A 333 19.93 -9.74 -3.72
N SER A 334 19.95 -8.41 -3.57
CA SER A 334 21.04 -7.58 -4.08
C SER A 334 22.41 -7.89 -3.43
N GLU A 335 22.44 -8.29 -2.16
CA GLU A 335 23.68 -8.69 -1.47
C GLU A 335 24.30 -9.97 -2.06
N HIS A 336 23.50 -10.78 -2.73
CA HIS A 336 23.98 -12.02 -3.35
C HIS A 336 24.49 -11.81 -4.79
N ILE A 337 24.47 -10.58 -5.31
CA ILE A 337 25.02 -10.23 -6.62
C ILE A 337 26.45 -9.69 -6.44
N ASN A 338 27.41 -10.28 -7.14
CA ASN A 338 28.81 -9.86 -7.14
C ASN A 338 29.45 -10.03 -8.52
N ASP A 339 30.70 -9.59 -8.69
CA ASP A 339 31.43 -9.61 -9.97
C ASP A 339 31.55 -10.99 -10.62
N LYS A 340 31.46 -12.07 -9.83
CA LYS A 340 31.61 -13.45 -10.33
C LYS A 340 30.31 -14.07 -10.80
N ASN A 341 29.15 -13.54 -10.36
CA ASN A 341 27.86 -14.21 -10.56
C ASN A 341 26.74 -13.34 -11.14
N PHE A 342 26.96 -12.02 -11.32
CA PHE A 342 25.90 -11.09 -11.75
C PHE A 342 25.29 -11.51 -13.10
N GLU A 343 26.10 -11.89 -14.08
CA GLU A 343 25.61 -12.35 -15.38
C GLU A 343 24.71 -13.58 -15.25
N SER A 344 25.16 -14.59 -14.48
CA SER A 344 24.38 -15.83 -14.31
C SER A 344 23.06 -15.61 -13.55
N LYS A 345 23.04 -14.68 -12.58
CA LYS A 345 21.85 -14.35 -11.80
C LYS A 345 20.84 -13.51 -12.59
N LEU A 346 21.30 -12.68 -13.52
CA LEU A 346 20.46 -11.76 -14.29
C LEU A 346 20.11 -12.29 -15.68
N LYS A 347 20.75 -13.37 -16.12
CA LYS A 347 20.49 -13.98 -17.42
C LYS A 347 19.03 -14.43 -17.60
N GLY A 348 18.48 -14.16 -18.77
CA GLY A 348 17.13 -14.60 -19.16
C GLY A 348 16.00 -13.73 -18.59
N LEU A 349 16.32 -12.54 -18.05
CA LEU A 349 15.33 -11.55 -17.69
C LEU A 349 14.91 -10.73 -18.91
N ASN A 350 13.62 -10.45 -19.03
CA ASN A 350 13.06 -9.56 -20.04
C ASN A 350 13.07 -8.09 -19.61
N GLY A 351 13.20 -7.83 -18.32
CA GLY A 351 13.34 -6.52 -17.72
C GLY A 351 13.95 -6.61 -16.32
N ILE A 352 14.59 -5.54 -15.87
CA ILE A 352 15.19 -5.42 -14.54
C ILE A 352 14.62 -4.20 -13.82
N LEU A 353 13.99 -4.41 -12.67
CA LEU A 353 13.59 -3.35 -11.74
C LEU A 353 14.54 -3.35 -10.55
N VAL A 354 15.20 -2.21 -10.29
CA VAL A 354 15.96 -2.00 -9.07
C VAL A 354 15.09 -1.25 -8.06
N ALA A 355 14.79 -1.97 -6.97
CA ALA A 355 13.82 -1.55 -5.97
C ALA A 355 14.34 -0.43 -5.06
N PRO A 356 13.42 0.37 -4.45
CA PRO A 356 13.76 1.36 -3.43
C PRO A 356 14.41 0.73 -2.18
N GLY A 357 14.87 1.57 -1.28
CA GLY A 357 15.46 1.18 0.00
C GLY A 357 16.37 2.27 0.57
N PHE A 358 17.00 2.00 1.73
CA PHE A 358 17.90 2.91 2.43
C PHE A 358 19.19 2.20 2.86
N GLY A 359 20.27 2.98 3.07
CA GLY A 359 21.55 2.51 3.59
C GLY A 359 22.37 1.66 2.61
N GLU A 360 23.58 1.33 3.01
CA GLU A 360 24.65 0.78 2.15
C GLU A 360 24.50 -0.71 1.80
N ARG A 361 23.69 -1.47 2.51
CA ARG A 361 23.56 -2.92 2.34
C ARG A 361 23.03 -3.29 0.94
N GLY A 362 23.78 -4.11 0.20
CA GLY A 362 23.41 -4.62 -1.12
C GLY A 362 23.52 -3.62 -2.28
N ILE A 363 24.17 -2.48 -2.09
CA ILE A 363 24.32 -1.40 -3.08
C ILE A 363 25.12 -1.85 -4.30
N GLU A 364 26.29 -2.47 -4.10
CA GLU A 364 27.13 -2.91 -5.22
C GLU A 364 26.41 -3.91 -6.12
N GLY A 365 25.61 -4.81 -5.55
CA GLY A 365 24.79 -5.72 -6.33
C GLY A 365 23.71 -5.02 -7.15
N LYS A 366 23.11 -3.94 -6.62
CA LYS A 366 22.18 -3.09 -7.38
C LYS A 366 22.89 -2.38 -8.53
N ILE A 367 24.07 -1.81 -8.28
CA ILE A 367 24.89 -1.15 -9.31
C ILE A 367 25.27 -2.16 -10.43
N ARG A 368 25.65 -3.40 -10.08
CA ARG A 368 25.92 -4.47 -11.07
C ARG A 368 24.67 -4.84 -11.88
N ALA A 369 23.48 -4.84 -11.27
CA ALA A 369 22.24 -5.10 -11.99
C ALA A 369 21.91 -3.98 -13.00
N VAL A 370 22.16 -2.71 -12.62
CA VAL A 370 22.03 -1.56 -13.54
C VAL A 370 23.02 -1.69 -14.70
N GLN A 371 24.29 -1.97 -14.41
CA GLN A 371 25.33 -2.17 -15.44
C GLN A 371 24.91 -3.26 -16.44
N TYR A 372 24.47 -4.40 -15.94
CA TYR A 372 24.02 -5.51 -16.79
C TYR A 372 22.86 -5.11 -17.69
N ALA A 373 21.86 -4.38 -17.15
CA ALA A 373 20.73 -3.89 -17.94
C ALA A 373 21.20 -2.93 -19.04
N ARG A 374 22.03 -1.94 -18.71
CA ARG A 374 22.53 -0.92 -19.65
C ARG A 374 23.38 -1.55 -20.77
N GLU A 375 24.30 -2.44 -20.43
CA GLU A 375 25.24 -3.02 -21.42
C GLU A 375 24.59 -4.08 -22.31
N ASN A 376 23.53 -4.74 -21.85
CA ASN A 376 22.81 -5.78 -22.60
C ASN A 376 21.48 -5.31 -23.20
N ASN A 377 21.20 -4.00 -23.18
CA ASN A 377 19.95 -3.42 -23.70
C ASN A 377 18.67 -4.04 -23.11
N ILE A 378 18.71 -4.47 -21.84
CA ILE A 378 17.56 -5.02 -21.15
C ILE A 378 16.73 -3.86 -20.57
N PRO A 379 15.42 -3.78 -20.79
CA PRO A 379 14.55 -2.78 -20.20
C PRO A 379 14.81 -2.61 -18.70
N PHE A 380 15.01 -1.36 -18.26
CA PHE A 380 15.41 -1.03 -16.91
C PHE A 380 14.47 0.00 -16.28
N LEU A 381 14.00 -0.28 -15.06
CA LEU A 381 13.29 0.67 -14.21
C LEU A 381 13.99 0.78 -12.86
N GLY A 382 14.47 1.98 -12.50
CA GLY A 382 15.03 2.27 -11.18
C GLY A 382 14.09 3.15 -10.36
N ILE A 383 13.66 2.69 -9.19
CA ILE A 383 12.74 3.43 -8.30
C ILE A 383 13.51 3.96 -7.09
N CYS A 384 13.45 5.26 -6.82
CA CYS A 384 14.06 5.97 -5.70
C CYS A 384 15.56 5.62 -5.58
N LEU A 385 15.98 4.78 -4.64
CA LEU A 385 17.35 4.28 -4.56
C LEU A 385 17.79 3.61 -5.89
N GLY A 386 16.89 3.00 -6.64
CA GLY A 386 17.19 2.40 -7.94
C GLY A 386 17.63 3.42 -9.00
N MET A 387 17.02 4.61 -9.03
CA MET A 387 17.50 5.72 -9.84
C MET A 387 18.88 6.19 -9.39
N GLN A 388 19.08 6.34 -8.07
CA GLN A 388 20.38 6.75 -7.52
C GLN A 388 21.50 5.77 -7.91
N MET A 389 21.21 4.46 -7.88
CA MET A 389 22.16 3.43 -8.36
C MET A 389 22.44 3.55 -9.85
N ALA A 390 21.46 3.95 -10.67
CA ALA A 390 21.66 4.17 -12.10
C ALA A 390 22.60 5.36 -12.35
N VAL A 391 22.45 6.45 -11.59
CA VAL A 391 23.34 7.62 -11.66
C VAL A 391 24.78 7.26 -11.24
N ILE A 392 24.92 6.51 -10.13
CA ILE A 392 26.23 6.07 -9.63
C ILE A 392 26.90 5.13 -10.64
N GLU A 393 26.18 4.14 -11.17
CA GLU A 393 26.68 3.21 -12.19
C GLU A 393 27.21 3.95 -13.42
N PHE A 394 26.38 4.86 -13.94
CA PHE A 394 26.73 5.65 -15.12
C PHE A 394 27.97 6.53 -14.87
N SER A 395 28.04 7.16 -13.72
CA SER A 395 29.19 7.98 -13.33
C SER A 395 30.48 7.16 -13.19
N ARG A 396 30.41 5.95 -12.63
CA ARG A 396 31.57 5.06 -12.48
C ARG A 396 32.07 4.47 -13.81
N ASN A 397 31.13 4.01 -14.63
CA ASN A 397 31.48 3.18 -15.80
C ASN A 397 31.47 3.95 -17.14
N VAL A 398 30.78 5.09 -17.23
CA VAL A 398 30.74 5.91 -18.46
C VAL A 398 31.57 7.17 -18.29
N LEU A 399 31.48 7.91 -17.18
CA LEU A 399 32.30 9.09 -16.90
C LEU A 399 33.68 8.74 -16.35
N GLY A 400 33.86 7.54 -15.75
CA GLY A 400 35.14 7.10 -15.20
C GLY A 400 35.41 7.54 -13.75
N TYR A 401 34.45 8.11 -13.05
CA TYR A 401 34.54 8.50 -11.64
C TYR A 401 34.44 7.27 -10.74
N LYS A 402 35.54 6.57 -10.53
CA LYS A 402 35.59 5.26 -9.85
C LYS A 402 35.03 5.26 -8.43
N ASP A 403 35.16 6.38 -7.74
CA ASP A 403 34.67 6.61 -6.36
C ASP A 403 33.29 7.26 -6.30
N ALA A 404 32.64 7.49 -7.45
CA ALA A 404 31.29 8.05 -7.48
C ALA A 404 30.33 7.24 -6.60
N THR A 405 29.64 7.93 -5.67
CA THR A 405 28.73 7.30 -4.72
C THR A 405 27.72 8.32 -4.16
N SER A 406 26.90 7.86 -3.21
CA SER A 406 26.01 8.70 -2.42
C SER A 406 26.66 9.05 -1.08
N THR A 407 26.46 10.28 -0.61
CA THR A 407 26.87 10.68 0.76
C THR A 407 26.10 9.94 1.86
N GLU A 408 25.04 9.19 1.54
CA GLU A 408 24.42 8.23 2.45
C GLU A 408 25.33 7.04 2.77
N MET A 409 26.14 6.61 1.79
CA MET A 409 26.99 5.42 1.88
C MET A 409 28.41 5.77 2.29
N GLN A 410 28.90 6.91 1.83
CA GLN A 410 30.24 7.41 2.15
C GLN A 410 30.19 8.94 2.25
N GLU A 411 30.26 9.47 3.46
CA GLU A 411 30.17 10.92 3.74
C GLU A 411 31.27 11.74 3.04
N SER A 412 32.47 11.15 2.91
CA SER A 412 33.60 11.80 2.25
C SER A 412 33.98 11.05 0.98
N THR A 413 33.44 11.47 -0.16
CA THR A 413 33.82 11.01 -1.50
C THR A 413 34.23 12.21 -2.35
N GLU A 414 35.12 12.01 -3.34
CA GLU A 414 35.49 13.08 -4.29
C GLU A 414 34.37 13.37 -5.29
N HIS A 415 33.53 12.35 -5.59
CA HIS A 415 32.41 12.47 -6.53
C HIS A 415 31.07 12.08 -5.90
N PRO A 416 30.47 12.96 -5.06
CA PRO A 416 29.15 12.75 -4.46
C PRO A 416 28.04 13.03 -5.48
N VAL A 417 27.83 12.11 -6.43
CA VAL A 417 26.83 12.27 -7.51
C VAL A 417 25.38 12.14 -6.97
N ILE A 418 25.23 11.58 -5.79
CA ILE A 418 24.01 11.59 -4.98
C ILE A 418 24.36 12.23 -3.64
N ASN A 419 23.59 13.23 -3.22
CA ASN A 419 23.90 14.02 -2.04
C ASN A 419 22.66 14.23 -1.14
N LEU A 420 22.95 14.55 0.13
CA LEU A 420 21.91 14.91 1.10
C LEU A 420 21.25 16.22 0.69
N MET A 421 19.91 16.24 0.69
CA MET A 421 19.14 17.48 0.44
C MET A 421 19.50 18.57 1.46
N GLU A 422 19.63 19.82 1.01
CA GLU A 422 19.92 20.96 1.89
C GLU A 422 18.95 21.05 3.08
N ALA A 423 17.66 20.82 2.84
CA ALA A 423 16.62 20.81 3.88
C ALA A 423 16.78 19.70 4.92
N GLN A 424 17.62 18.70 4.65
CA GLN A 424 17.84 17.53 5.53
C GLN A 424 19.10 17.64 6.41
N LYS A 425 19.95 18.66 6.20
CA LYS A 425 21.26 18.78 6.89
C LYS A 425 21.18 18.96 8.41
N ASN A 426 20.09 19.52 8.95
CA ASN A 426 19.95 19.83 10.37
C ASN A 426 18.84 19.03 11.07
N ILE A 427 18.42 17.91 10.51
CA ILE A 427 17.33 17.09 11.06
C ILE A 427 17.88 16.08 12.07
N THR A 428 17.40 16.16 13.32
CA THR A 428 17.72 15.21 14.41
C THR A 428 16.69 14.08 14.50
N ASN A 429 15.42 14.38 14.29
CA ASN A 429 14.35 13.38 14.28
C ASN A 429 14.21 12.75 12.90
N LYS A 430 14.31 11.42 12.80
CA LYS A 430 14.29 10.72 11.51
C LYS A 430 12.89 10.37 10.99
N GLY A 431 11.90 10.16 11.86
CA GLY A 431 10.51 9.87 11.46
C GLY A 431 9.81 11.11 10.90
N GLY A 432 9.05 10.95 9.80
CA GLY A 432 8.22 12.00 9.22
C GLY A 432 8.94 13.23 8.67
N THR A 433 10.27 13.15 8.44
CA THR A 433 11.09 14.31 8.08
C THR A 433 11.79 14.22 6.72
N MET A 434 11.53 13.14 5.97
CA MET A 434 11.99 13.01 4.58
C MET A 434 11.21 13.95 3.65
N ARG A 435 11.62 14.03 2.39
CA ARG A 435 10.76 14.57 1.33
C ARG A 435 9.65 13.55 1.10
N LEU A 436 8.45 13.87 1.56
CA LEU A 436 7.29 12.99 1.59
C LEU A 436 6.12 13.55 0.79
N GLY A 437 5.27 12.65 0.28
CA GLY A 437 4.05 13.03 -0.41
C GLY A 437 4.24 13.41 -1.87
N SER A 438 3.20 13.98 -2.46
CA SER A 438 3.18 14.34 -3.87
C SER A 438 3.93 15.63 -4.15
N TRP A 439 4.79 15.57 -5.18
CA TRP A 439 5.56 16.71 -5.69
C TRP A 439 5.47 16.77 -7.20
N ASP A 440 5.40 17.98 -7.73
CA ASP A 440 5.29 18.22 -9.16
C ASP A 440 6.63 18.00 -9.88
N CYS A 441 6.55 17.43 -11.06
CA CYS A 441 7.69 17.18 -11.94
C CYS A 441 7.34 17.63 -13.36
N THR A 442 8.11 18.57 -13.90
CA THR A 442 8.02 19.03 -15.29
C THR A 442 8.75 18.08 -16.20
N LEU A 443 8.11 17.57 -17.23
CA LEU A 443 8.65 16.62 -18.19
C LEU A 443 9.29 17.31 -19.39
N LYS A 444 10.44 16.81 -19.80
CA LYS A 444 11.14 17.25 -21.01
C LYS A 444 10.39 16.76 -22.26
N LYS A 445 9.89 17.67 -23.08
CA LYS A 445 9.17 17.35 -24.31
C LYS A 445 10.00 16.45 -25.24
N GLY A 446 9.41 15.37 -25.75
CA GLY A 446 10.05 14.42 -26.65
C GLY A 446 11.01 13.44 -25.95
N SER A 447 11.01 13.37 -24.62
CA SER A 447 11.66 12.33 -23.85
C SER A 447 10.80 11.08 -23.78
N LEU A 448 11.41 9.93 -23.46
CA LEU A 448 10.68 8.69 -23.24
C LEU A 448 9.68 8.83 -22.08
N ALA A 449 10.05 9.54 -21.00
CA ALA A 449 9.13 9.85 -19.92
C ALA A 449 7.91 10.62 -20.40
N SER A 450 8.11 11.67 -21.23
CA SER A 450 6.97 12.43 -21.80
C SER A 450 6.04 11.56 -22.66
N GLU A 451 6.59 10.61 -23.43
CA GLU A 451 5.79 9.67 -24.23
C GLU A 451 4.97 8.73 -23.33
N ILE A 452 5.59 8.17 -22.29
CA ILE A 452 4.94 7.26 -21.34
C ILE A 452 3.79 7.96 -20.61
N TYR A 453 3.97 9.22 -20.22
CA TYR A 453 2.92 10.03 -19.60
C TYR A 453 2.02 10.75 -20.63
N HIS A 454 1.91 10.19 -21.84
CA HIS A 454 1.00 10.64 -22.89
C HIS A 454 1.14 12.12 -23.28
N GLY A 455 2.35 12.65 -23.23
CA GLY A 455 2.66 14.04 -23.59
C GLY A 455 2.29 15.06 -22.51
N ALA A 456 2.03 14.63 -21.28
CA ALA A 456 1.85 15.54 -20.16
C ALA A 456 3.06 16.46 -19.99
N ALA A 457 2.82 17.74 -19.76
CA ALA A 457 3.90 18.69 -19.49
C ALA A 457 4.39 18.63 -18.04
N GLU A 458 3.49 18.29 -17.13
CA GLU A 458 3.74 18.21 -15.69
C GLU A 458 2.99 17.01 -15.11
N ILE A 459 3.61 16.33 -14.15
CA ILE A 459 3.05 15.20 -13.40
C ILE A 459 3.26 15.47 -11.91
N SER A 460 2.49 14.80 -11.07
CA SER A 460 2.64 14.87 -9.61
C SER A 460 2.77 13.47 -9.05
N GLU A 461 3.89 13.20 -8.36
CA GLU A 461 4.24 11.85 -7.90
C GLU A 461 4.69 11.83 -6.45
N ARG A 462 4.52 10.69 -5.74
CA ARG A 462 4.82 10.55 -4.32
C ARG A 462 6.29 10.24 -4.08
N HIS A 463 6.88 10.94 -3.12
CA HIS A 463 8.28 10.82 -2.71
C HIS A 463 8.43 10.26 -1.30
N ARG A 464 9.57 9.60 -1.08
CA ARG A 464 10.00 9.13 0.24
C ARG A 464 11.53 8.97 0.25
N HIS A 465 12.28 10.09 0.37
CA HIS A 465 13.75 10.07 0.35
C HIS A 465 14.38 11.29 1.05
N ARG A 466 15.68 11.16 1.39
CA ARG A 466 16.53 12.24 1.94
C ARG A 466 17.64 12.66 1.00
N TYR A 467 18.10 11.73 0.18
CA TYR A 467 19.21 11.90 -0.76
C TYR A 467 18.66 11.98 -2.17
N GLU A 468 19.37 12.71 -3.02
CA GLU A 468 18.93 12.98 -4.38
C GLU A 468 20.08 13.23 -5.33
N PHE A 469 19.78 13.33 -6.62
CA PHE A 469 20.72 13.66 -7.66
C PHE A 469 21.43 14.98 -7.36
N ASN A 470 22.79 14.98 -7.39
CA ASN A 470 23.58 16.19 -7.21
C ASN A 470 23.66 16.98 -8.53
N ASN A 471 22.99 18.12 -8.58
CA ASN A 471 22.90 18.97 -9.77
C ASN A 471 24.26 19.50 -10.27
N ASP A 472 25.31 19.51 -9.45
CA ASP A 472 26.67 19.90 -9.87
C ASP A 472 27.21 18.98 -10.98
N TYR A 473 26.77 17.73 -11.04
CA TYR A 473 27.17 16.74 -12.05
C TYR A 473 26.23 16.66 -13.25
N LYS A 474 25.11 17.40 -13.25
CA LYS A 474 24.04 17.26 -14.25
C LYS A 474 24.55 17.49 -15.68
N GLU A 475 25.30 18.56 -15.90
CA GLU A 475 25.79 18.92 -17.24
C GLU A 475 26.72 17.85 -17.83
N GLU A 476 27.61 17.29 -16.99
CA GLU A 476 28.56 16.27 -17.41
C GLU A 476 27.88 14.94 -17.72
N ILE A 477 26.93 14.54 -16.88
CA ILE A 477 26.10 13.32 -17.04
C ILE A 477 25.27 13.44 -18.32
N GLU A 478 24.65 14.60 -18.58
CA GLU A 478 23.85 14.82 -19.80
C GLU A 478 24.73 14.79 -21.08
N LYS A 479 25.91 15.39 -21.06
CA LYS A 479 26.86 15.33 -22.17
C LYS A 479 27.31 13.89 -22.46
N ALA A 480 27.42 13.05 -21.44
CA ALA A 480 27.79 11.64 -21.59
C ALA A 480 26.67 10.74 -22.09
N GLY A 481 25.39 11.20 -22.04
CA GLY A 481 24.25 10.53 -22.65
C GLY A 481 23.15 10.05 -21.73
N MET A 482 23.21 10.30 -20.42
CA MET A 482 22.08 10.14 -19.52
C MET A 482 21.45 11.52 -19.28
N ILE A 483 20.20 11.72 -19.63
CA ILE A 483 19.53 13.02 -19.54
C ILE A 483 18.59 13.10 -18.35
N ALA A 484 18.46 14.30 -17.77
CA ALA A 484 17.39 14.64 -16.84
C ALA A 484 16.12 14.94 -17.65
N SER A 485 15.18 14.00 -17.67
CA SER A 485 13.92 14.12 -18.42
C SER A 485 12.74 14.58 -17.59
N GLY A 486 12.88 14.61 -16.27
CA GLY A 486 11.93 15.18 -15.32
C GLY A 486 12.65 16.00 -14.26
N VAL A 487 12.12 17.20 -13.98
CA VAL A 487 12.72 18.14 -13.01
C VAL A 487 11.60 18.84 -12.24
N ASN A 488 11.76 18.94 -10.92
CA ASN A 488 10.88 19.78 -10.12
C ASN A 488 11.19 21.26 -10.40
N LYS A 489 10.20 22.03 -10.84
CA LYS A 489 10.38 23.42 -11.29
C LYS A 489 10.77 24.40 -10.17
N ASP A 490 10.34 24.13 -8.94
CA ASP A 490 10.54 25.04 -7.81
C ASP A 490 11.92 24.85 -7.16
N THR A 491 12.41 23.61 -7.12
CA THR A 491 13.67 23.25 -6.47
C THR A 491 14.82 22.98 -7.45
N GLY A 492 14.51 22.74 -8.73
CA GLY A 492 15.49 22.33 -9.75
C GLY A 492 15.96 20.89 -9.59
N LEU A 493 15.37 20.10 -8.68
CA LEU A 493 15.77 18.72 -8.41
C LEU A 493 15.44 17.80 -9.58
N VAL A 494 16.39 16.92 -9.91
CA VAL A 494 16.19 15.90 -10.95
C VAL A 494 15.33 14.76 -10.42
N GLU A 495 14.17 14.56 -11.04
CA GLU A 495 13.18 13.55 -10.66
C GLU A 495 13.21 12.30 -11.55
N ILE A 496 13.63 12.47 -12.81
CA ILE A 496 13.70 11.39 -13.80
C ILE A 496 15.00 11.48 -14.57
N VAL A 497 15.70 10.35 -14.70
CA VAL A 497 16.82 10.17 -15.60
C VAL A 497 16.50 9.10 -16.64
N GLU A 498 16.99 9.28 -17.87
CA GLU A 498 16.85 8.28 -18.93
C GLU A 498 18.08 8.24 -19.84
N ILE A 499 18.30 7.12 -20.50
CA ILE A 499 19.35 6.94 -21.52
C ILE A 499 18.66 6.81 -22.89
N PRO A 500 18.58 7.89 -23.70
CA PRO A 500 17.80 7.88 -24.96
C PRO A 500 18.30 6.88 -26.02
N LYS A 501 19.56 6.47 -25.95
CA LYS A 501 20.14 5.45 -26.87
C LYS A 501 19.82 4.01 -26.45
N HIS A 502 19.34 3.82 -25.23
CA HIS A 502 18.92 2.50 -24.75
C HIS A 502 17.46 2.24 -25.15
N PRO A 503 17.06 1.01 -25.51
CA PRO A 503 15.68 0.72 -25.89
C PRO A 503 14.64 1.15 -24.86
N TRP A 504 14.89 0.98 -23.59
CA TRP A 504 14.04 1.45 -22.49
C TRP A 504 14.83 1.52 -21.19
N PHE A 505 15.23 2.71 -20.75
CA PHE A 505 15.98 2.92 -19.51
C PHE A 505 15.50 4.17 -18.80
N ILE A 506 14.83 3.98 -17.67
CA ILE A 506 14.29 5.07 -16.84
C ILE A 506 14.63 4.82 -15.38
N GLY A 507 15.11 5.86 -14.70
CA GLY A 507 15.20 5.95 -13.25
C GLY A 507 14.35 7.10 -12.74
N VAL A 508 13.56 6.87 -11.69
CA VAL A 508 12.70 7.88 -11.07
C VAL A 508 12.99 8.01 -9.58
N GLN A 509 13.05 9.25 -9.06
CA GLN A 509 13.30 9.50 -7.65
C GLN A 509 12.06 9.27 -6.78
N TYR A 510 10.89 9.42 -7.36
CA TYR A 510 9.60 9.16 -6.74
C TYR A 510 9.21 7.68 -6.78
N HIS A 511 8.07 7.35 -6.19
CA HIS A 511 7.52 6.00 -6.04
C HIS A 511 6.25 5.83 -6.89
N PRO A 512 6.36 5.46 -8.19
CA PRO A 512 5.21 5.31 -9.08
C PRO A 512 4.26 4.18 -8.64
N GLU A 513 4.78 3.20 -7.89
CA GLU A 513 4.00 2.08 -7.37
C GLU A 513 2.86 2.51 -6.44
N TYR A 514 2.98 3.64 -5.76
CA TYR A 514 1.94 4.11 -4.84
C TYR A 514 0.72 4.70 -5.55
N LYS A 515 0.82 5.04 -6.83
CA LYS A 515 -0.30 5.60 -7.61
C LYS A 515 -0.92 4.61 -8.59
N SER A 516 -0.46 3.36 -8.63
CA SER A 516 -1.04 2.33 -9.50
C SER A 516 -2.28 1.70 -8.89
N THR A 517 -3.40 1.74 -9.60
CA THR A 517 -4.67 1.14 -9.19
C THR A 517 -5.21 0.19 -10.25
N VAL A 518 -6.25 -0.58 -9.91
CA VAL A 518 -6.92 -1.50 -10.85
C VAL A 518 -7.50 -0.74 -12.06
N LEU A 519 -8.11 0.42 -11.82
CA LEU A 519 -8.76 1.23 -12.86
C LEU A 519 -7.84 2.24 -13.50
N ASN A 520 -6.72 2.56 -12.87
CA ASN A 520 -5.72 3.50 -13.36
C ASN A 520 -4.30 2.95 -13.16
N PRO A 521 -3.91 1.91 -13.91
CA PRO A 521 -2.56 1.35 -13.87
C PRO A 521 -1.50 2.41 -14.20
N HIS A 522 -0.45 2.48 -13.39
CA HIS A 522 0.56 3.52 -13.54
C HIS A 522 1.32 3.41 -14.87
N PRO A 523 1.44 4.50 -15.66
CA PRO A 523 1.96 4.46 -17.03
C PRO A 523 3.41 3.97 -17.12
N LEU A 524 4.27 4.25 -16.14
CA LEU A 524 5.64 3.72 -16.10
C LEU A 524 5.68 2.19 -16.01
N PHE A 525 4.83 1.58 -15.18
CA PHE A 525 4.77 0.12 -15.10
C PHE A 525 4.17 -0.49 -16.38
N VAL A 526 3.15 0.16 -16.96
CA VAL A 526 2.55 -0.27 -18.24
C VAL A 526 3.60 -0.23 -19.35
N GLY A 527 4.35 0.87 -19.47
CA GLY A 527 5.43 1.02 -20.45
C GLY A 527 6.59 0.05 -20.23
N PHE A 528 6.97 -0.19 -18.98
CA PHE A 528 8.04 -1.12 -18.64
C PHE A 528 7.68 -2.58 -18.97
N VAL A 529 6.47 -3.03 -18.65
CA VAL A 529 5.99 -4.37 -19.00
C VAL A 529 5.87 -4.54 -20.51
N LYS A 530 5.43 -3.50 -21.23
CA LYS A 530 5.40 -3.48 -22.70
C LYS A 530 6.80 -3.61 -23.29
N ALA A 531 7.75 -2.84 -22.80
CA ALA A 531 9.14 -2.91 -23.23
C ALA A 531 9.77 -4.29 -22.95
N ALA A 532 9.48 -4.88 -21.80
CA ALA A 532 9.92 -6.23 -21.45
C ALA A 532 9.34 -7.31 -22.39
N LEU A 533 8.09 -7.13 -22.83
CA LEU A 533 7.46 -8.01 -23.83
C LEU A 533 8.16 -7.86 -25.19
N ASP A 534 8.37 -6.62 -25.65
CA ASP A 534 9.02 -6.33 -26.94
C ASP A 534 10.48 -6.83 -26.96
N HIS A 535 11.17 -6.76 -25.83
CA HIS A 535 12.54 -7.31 -25.69
C HIS A 535 12.58 -8.86 -25.76
N LYS A 536 11.51 -9.54 -25.34
CA LYS A 536 11.40 -11.01 -25.40
C LYS A 536 11.20 -11.53 -26.82
N ILE A 537 10.46 -10.78 -27.64
CA ILE A 537 10.13 -11.12 -29.03
C ILE A 537 11.27 -10.80 -29.96
#